data_31325dd5d6b7063d677b2e7abaf4d338
#
_entry.id   31325dd5d6b7063d677b2e7abaf4d338
#
_cell.length_a   1.000
_cell.length_b   1.000
_cell.length_c   1.000
_cell.angle_alpha   90.00
_cell.angle_beta   90.00
_cell.angle_gamma   90.00
#
_symmetry.space_group_name_H-M   'P 1'
#
loop_
_entity.id
_entity.type
_entity.pdbx_description
1 polymer ?
#
loop_
_entity_poly.entity_id
_entity_poly.type
_entity_poly.pdbx_seq_one_letter_code
_entity_poly.pdbx_strand_id
1 'polypeptide(L)'
;MPKTKFEDLLEAGCHFGHLKRKWNPAMAPYIFMESNGIHIIDLHKTAVKIDEAAAALKQIAKSGRKILFVATKKQAKEVVAEAAQAINMPYVTERWPGGMLTNFPTIRKAIKKMSTIDKMATDGTFDNLSKREKLQITRQRAKLEKNLGSIADLVRMPTALFVVDVLKEQIAVREAKRLGIPVFGIVDTNSNPAEIDFVIPANDDATKSIDFILKAMVAAVQEGLQELKIEKVEAESAEEPQAHDKRVRGAKKVRIHKEDEVALNAKVADKFLKNTEE
;
A
#
# COMPACT_ATOMS: atom_id res chain seq x y z
N MET A 1 -15.89 -16.26 -16.93
CA MET A 1 -16.65 -15.06 -17.32
C MET A 1 -16.19 -13.92 -16.43
N PRO A 2 -16.04 -12.69 -16.92
CA PRO A 2 -15.63 -11.57 -16.09
C PRO A 2 -16.63 -11.34 -14.96
N LYS A 3 -16.11 -11.03 -13.76
CA LYS A 3 -16.94 -10.72 -12.58
C LYS A 3 -17.69 -9.40 -12.78
N THR A 4 -17.11 -8.51 -13.59
CA THR A 4 -17.61 -7.17 -13.88
C THR A 4 -18.64 -7.22 -15.01
N LYS A 5 -19.85 -6.75 -14.79
CA LYS A 5 -20.90 -6.74 -15.80
C LYS A 5 -20.72 -5.60 -16.78
N PHE A 6 -21.02 -5.86 -18.05
CA PHE A 6 -20.97 -4.86 -19.11
C PHE A 6 -21.91 -3.67 -18.87
N GLU A 7 -23.13 -3.95 -18.40
CA GLU A 7 -24.17 -2.95 -18.14
C GLU A 7 -23.75 -1.95 -17.08
N ASP A 8 -23.07 -2.40 -16.02
CA ASP A 8 -22.59 -1.54 -14.93
C ASP A 8 -21.47 -0.60 -15.43
N LEU A 9 -20.57 -1.10 -16.31
CA LEU A 9 -19.53 -0.29 -16.94
C LEU A 9 -20.12 0.76 -17.89
N LEU A 10 -21.19 0.40 -18.60
CA LEU A 10 -21.89 1.31 -19.52
C LEU A 10 -22.57 2.44 -18.73
N GLU A 11 -23.28 2.11 -17.65
CA GLU A 11 -23.95 3.07 -16.76
C GLU A 11 -22.96 4.01 -16.07
N ALA A 12 -21.81 3.49 -15.67
CA ALA A 12 -20.72 4.29 -15.11
C ALA A 12 -20.05 5.21 -16.13
N GLY A 13 -20.32 5.05 -17.43
CA GLY A 13 -19.75 5.86 -18.51
C GLY A 13 -18.27 5.57 -18.80
N CYS A 14 -17.82 4.34 -18.53
CA CYS A 14 -16.45 3.90 -18.79
C CYS A 14 -16.08 3.87 -20.27
N HIS A 15 -17.07 3.81 -21.15
CA HIS A 15 -16.90 3.70 -22.60
C HIS A 15 -16.51 5.02 -23.31
N PHE A 16 -16.71 6.17 -22.67
CA PHE A 16 -16.34 7.44 -23.27
C PHE A 16 -14.84 7.67 -23.21
N GLY A 17 -14.21 7.85 -24.36
CA GLY A 17 -12.84 8.30 -24.47
C GLY A 17 -12.73 9.77 -24.83
N HIS A 18 -11.55 10.18 -25.23
CA HIS A 18 -11.25 11.55 -25.65
C HIS A 18 -11.55 11.79 -27.13
N LEU A 19 -11.49 13.07 -27.52
CA LEU A 19 -11.66 13.49 -28.92
C LEU A 19 -10.62 12.83 -29.84
N LYS A 20 -11.02 12.43 -31.03
CA LYS A 20 -10.18 11.84 -32.08
C LYS A 20 -8.85 12.56 -32.29
N ARG A 21 -8.85 13.90 -32.30
CA ARG A 21 -7.63 14.70 -32.50
C ARG A 21 -6.56 14.56 -31.41
N LYS A 22 -6.94 14.01 -30.23
CA LYS A 22 -6.06 13.86 -29.07
C LYS A 22 -5.67 12.42 -28.77
N TRP A 23 -6.16 11.48 -29.56
CA TRP A 23 -5.94 10.07 -29.28
C TRP A 23 -4.50 9.61 -29.51
N ASN A 24 -4.14 8.54 -28.86
CA ASN A 24 -2.86 7.86 -29.10
C ASN A 24 -3.10 6.62 -29.97
N PRO A 25 -2.36 6.46 -31.10
CA PRO A 25 -2.49 5.30 -31.98
C PRO A 25 -2.26 3.95 -31.28
N ALA A 26 -1.45 3.90 -30.24
CA ALA A 26 -1.22 2.69 -29.45
C ALA A 26 -2.49 2.19 -28.72
N MET A 27 -3.52 3.04 -28.58
CA MET A 27 -4.83 2.69 -28.02
C MET A 27 -5.78 2.05 -29.02
N ALA A 28 -5.43 1.99 -30.32
CA ALA A 28 -6.28 1.41 -31.36
C ALA A 28 -6.85 0.01 -31.00
N PRO A 29 -6.12 -0.92 -30.36
CA PRO A 29 -6.65 -2.22 -29.97
C PRO A 29 -7.81 -2.17 -28.96
N TYR A 30 -7.96 -1.07 -28.21
CA TYR A 30 -8.95 -0.89 -27.14
C TYR A 30 -10.13 -0.02 -27.57
N ILE A 31 -10.09 0.58 -28.75
CA ILE A 31 -11.16 1.41 -29.29
C ILE A 31 -12.14 0.53 -30.08
N PHE A 32 -13.42 0.66 -29.76
CA PHE A 32 -14.50 -0.06 -30.44
C PHE A 32 -14.96 0.68 -31.71
N MET A 33 -15.25 1.98 -31.58
CA MET A 33 -15.72 2.81 -32.68
C MET A 33 -15.49 4.30 -32.41
N GLU A 34 -15.77 5.13 -33.40
CA GLU A 34 -15.82 6.58 -33.28
C GLU A 34 -17.29 7.03 -33.37
N SER A 35 -17.72 7.90 -32.46
CA SER A 35 -19.05 8.51 -32.48
C SER A 35 -18.95 10.00 -32.13
N ASN A 36 -19.50 10.86 -32.98
CA ASN A 36 -19.50 12.32 -32.80
C ASN A 36 -18.07 12.91 -32.54
N GLY A 37 -17.05 12.33 -33.18
CA GLY A 37 -15.66 12.79 -33.03
C GLY A 37 -14.99 12.41 -31.71
N ILE A 38 -15.60 11.49 -30.93
CA ILE A 38 -15.09 10.93 -29.70
C ILE A 38 -14.88 9.44 -29.92
N HIS A 39 -13.78 8.89 -29.41
CA HIS A 39 -13.53 7.44 -29.40
C HIS A 39 -14.35 6.76 -28.31
N ILE A 40 -14.93 5.62 -28.65
CA ILE A 40 -15.66 4.75 -27.72
C ILE A 40 -14.76 3.55 -27.41
N ILE A 41 -14.54 3.31 -26.13
CA ILE A 41 -13.71 2.22 -25.62
C ILE A 41 -14.51 0.92 -25.60
N ASP A 42 -13.85 -0.20 -25.92
CA ASP A 42 -14.41 -1.54 -25.90
C ASP A 42 -14.55 -2.05 -24.46
N LEU A 43 -15.78 -2.01 -23.94
CA LEU A 43 -16.08 -2.44 -22.55
C LEU A 43 -15.87 -3.93 -22.30
N HIS A 44 -15.93 -4.79 -23.32
CA HIS A 44 -15.62 -6.22 -23.16
C HIS A 44 -14.15 -6.41 -22.80
N LYS A 45 -13.26 -5.67 -23.44
CA LYS A 45 -11.83 -5.65 -23.10
C LYS A 45 -11.57 -5.02 -21.74
N THR A 46 -12.31 -3.95 -21.41
CA THR A 46 -12.23 -3.31 -20.10
C THR A 46 -12.58 -4.28 -18.99
N ALA A 47 -13.66 -5.04 -19.10
CA ALA A 47 -14.08 -6.02 -18.09
C ALA A 47 -13.01 -7.10 -17.84
N VAL A 48 -12.45 -7.66 -18.92
CA VAL A 48 -11.36 -8.65 -18.83
C VAL A 48 -10.13 -8.06 -18.15
N LYS A 49 -9.74 -6.82 -18.52
CA LYS A 49 -8.56 -6.14 -17.96
C LYS A 49 -8.75 -5.71 -16.52
N ILE A 50 -9.95 -5.39 -16.08
CA ILE A 50 -10.29 -5.15 -14.67
C ILE A 50 -10.06 -6.44 -13.86
N ASP A 51 -10.54 -7.58 -14.33
CA ASP A 51 -10.39 -8.85 -13.62
C ASP A 51 -8.92 -9.31 -13.56
N GLU A 52 -8.14 -9.13 -14.64
CA GLU A 52 -6.69 -9.41 -14.65
C GLU A 52 -5.95 -8.53 -13.63
N ALA A 53 -6.23 -7.22 -13.62
CA ALA A 53 -5.62 -6.28 -12.68
C ALA A 53 -6.03 -6.58 -11.23
N ALA A 54 -7.29 -6.88 -10.98
CA ALA A 54 -7.82 -7.24 -9.66
C ALA A 54 -7.13 -8.49 -9.10
N ALA A 55 -6.98 -9.54 -9.92
CA ALA A 55 -6.29 -10.76 -9.53
C ALA A 55 -4.83 -10.51 -9.15
N ALA A 56 -4.11 -9.70 -9.93
CA ALA A 56 -2.73 -9.35 -9.64
C ALA A 56 -2.59 -8.50 -8.37
N LEU A 57 -3.47 -7.49 -8.17
CA LEU A 57 -3.48 -6.67 -6.94
C LEU A 57 -3.80 -7.50 -5.70
N LYS A 58 -4.73 -8.47 -5.81
CA LYS A 58 -5.04 -9.41 -4.73
C LYS A 58 -3.81 -10.19 -4.30
N GLN A 59 -3.02 -10.71 -5.23
CA GLN A 59 -1.79 -11.45 -4.92
C GLN A 59 -0.73 -10.56 -4.25
N ILE A 60 -0.59 -9.31 -4.69
CA ILE A 60 0.31 -8.35 -4.06
C ILE A 60 -0.15 -8.04 -2.63
N ALA A 61 -1.44 -7.82 -2.41
CA ALA A 61 -2.01 -7.56 -1.09
C ALA A 61 -1.86 -8.76 -0.14
N LYS A 62 -2.07 -9.99 -0.64
CA LYS A 62 -1.84 -11.25 0.09
C LYS A 62 -0.40 -11.39 0.58
N SER A 63 0.58 -10.86 -0.15
CA SER A 63 1.98 -10.83 0.30
C SER A 63 2.28 -9.79 1.41
N GLY A 64 1.28 -9.03 1.87
CA GLY A 64 1.40 -8.00 2.90
C GLY A 64 2.13 -6.74 2.45
N ARG A 65 2.35 -6.58 1.15
CA ARG A 65 3.07 -5.44 0.59
C ARG A 65 2.13 -4.27 0.29
N LYS A 66 2.67 -3.06 0.30
CA LYS A 66 1.89 -1.84 0.07
C LYS A 66 1.79 -1.50 -1.41
N ILE A 67 0.58 -1.09 -1.82
CA ILE A 67 0.25 -0.55 -3.14
C ILE A 67 0.09 0.96 -2.98
N LEU A 68 0.72 1.75 -3.84
CA LEU A 68 0.63 3.21 -3.82
C LEU A 68 -0.38 3.67 -4.87
N PHE A 69 -1.41 4.38 -4.43
CA PHE A 69 -2.41 4.97 -5.31
C PHE A 69 -2.03 6.40 -5.70
N VAL A 70 -2.14 6.74 -6.99
CA VAL A 70 -1.75 8.06 -7.51
C VAL A 70 -2.85 8.63 -8.38
N ALA A 71 -3.35 9.79 -8.00
CA ALA A 71 -4.39 10.50 -8.75
C ALA A 71 -4.35 12.00 -8.45
N THR A 72 -3.70 12.80 -9.28
CA THR A 72 -3.69 14.27 -9.09
C THR A 72 -4.81 14.96 -9.86
N LYS A 73 -5.61 14.23 -10.64
CA LYS A 73 -6.78 14.75 -11.38
C LYS A 73 -7.89 15.14 -10.41
N LYS A 74 -8.50 16.32 -10.61
CA LYS A 74 -9.52 16.85 -9.69
C LYS A 74 -10.68 15.88 -9.46
N GLN A 75 -11.13 15.20 -10.53
CA GLN A 75 -12.25 14.26 -10.49
C GLN A 75 -11.93 12.96 -9.74
N ALA A 76 -10.65 12.61 -9.66
CA ALA A 76 -10.17 11.35 -9.05
C ALA A 76 -9.70 11.51 -7.60
N LYS A 77 -9.29 12.71 -7.17
CA LYS A 77 -8.63 12.95 -5.89
C LYS A 77 -9.40 12.42 -4.69
N GLU A 78 -10.65 12.80 -4.55
CA GLU A 78 -11.49 12.46 -3.40
C GLU A 78 -11.78 10.96 -3.39
N VAL A 79 -12.21 10.42 -4.52
CA VAL A 79 -12.54 9.00 -4.66
C VAL A 79 -11.35 8.10 -4.37
N VAL A 80 -10.16 8.46 -4.89
CA VAL A 80 -8.94 7.68 -4.63
C VAL A 80 -8.48 7.79 -3.18
N ALA A 81 -8.61 8.98 -2.56
CA ALA A 81 -8.25 9.16 -1.16
C ALA A 81 -9.12 8.29 -0.24
N GLU A 82 -10.45 8.33 -0.42
CA GLU A 82 -11.41 7.53 0.34
C GLU A 82 -11.17 6.03 0.15
N ALA A 83 -11.01 5.60 -1.10
CA ALA A 83 -10.75 4.22 -1.46
C ALA A 83 -9.47 3.68 -0.84
N ALA A 84 -8.37 4.43 -0.91
CA ALA A 84 -7.08 4.03 -0.34
C ALA A 84 -7.08 4.03 1.20
N GLN A 85 -7.75 5.00 1.83
CA GLN A 85 -7.92 5.06 3.28
C GLN A 85 -8.70 3.85 3.81
N ALA A 86 -9.77 3.44 3.13
CA ALA A 86 -10.59 2.30 3.52
C ALA A 86 -9.79 0.98 3.63
N ILE A 87 -8.71 0.85 2.87
CA ILE A 87 -7.82 -0.33 2.85
C ILE A 87 -6.46 -0.08 3.51
N ASN A 88 -6.29 1.08 4.14
CA ASN A 88 -5.03 1.50 4.79
C ASN A 88 -3.80 1.38 3.86
N MET A 89 -3.97 1.84 2.61
CA MET A 89 -2.90 1.92 1.61
C MET A 89 -2.46 3.37 1.42
N PRO A 90 -1.17 3.61 1.11
CA PRO A 90 -0.65 4.95 0.84
C PRO A 90 -1.21 5.50 -0.48
N TYR A 91 -1.39 6.82 -0.54
CA TYR A 91 -1.89 7.48 -1.74
C TYR A 91 -1.27 8.87 -1.95
N VAL A 92 -1.30 9.37 -3.18
CA VAL A 92 -0.86 10.72 -3.56
C VAL A 92 -1.92 11.36 -4.43
N THR A 93 -2.53 12.44 -3.94
CA THR A 93 -3.64 13.12 -4.62
C THR A 93 -3.36 14.58 -4.95
N GLU A 94 -2.40 15.23 -4.28
CA GLU A 94 -2.14 16.64 -4.50
C GLU A 94 -1.11 16.89 -5.61
N ARG A 95 0.08 16.42 -5.43
CA ARG A 95 1.16 16.59 -6.38
C ARG A 95 2.17 15.46 -6.23
N TRP A 96 2.58 14.85 -7.34
CA TRP A 96 3.71 13.95 -7.35
C TRP A 96 5.02 14.74 -7.23
N PRO A 97 5.80 14.60 -6.16
CA PRO A 97 7.12 15.18 -6.08
C PRO A 97 8.09 14.35 -6.93
N GLY A 98 8.78 14.98 -7.86
CA GLY A 98 9.78 14.28 -8.68
C GLY A 98 10.85 13.62 -7.78
N GLY A 99 11.21 12.39 -8.09
CA GLY A 99 12.09 11.58 -7.26
C GLY A 99 11.42 10.85 -6.10
N MET A 100 10.09 10.80 -6.08
CA MET A 100 9.37 10.16 -4.98
C MET A 100 9.72 8.68 -4.82
N LEU A 101 9.91 7.96 -5.89
CA LEU A 101 10.37 6.57 -5.88
C LEU A 101 11.88 6.49 -6.08
N THR A 102 12.42 7.17 -7.07
CA THR A 102 13.85 7.10 -7.43
C THR A 102 14.78 7.73 -6.39
N ASN A 103 14.30 8.70 -5.62
CA ASN A 103 15.03 9.34 -4.51
C ASN A 103 14.25 9.24 -3.19
N PHE A 104 13.75 8.06 -2.90
CA PHE A 104 12.95 7.77 -1.71
C PHE A 104 13.62 8.17 -0.38
N PRO A 105 14.96 8.03 -0.18
CA PRO A 105 15.61 8.49 1.05
C PRO A 105 15.41 9.99 1.32
N THR A 106 15.37 10.83 0.28
CA THR A 106 15.12 12.26 0.44
C THR A 106 13.67 12.56 0.83
N ILE A 107 12.72 11.82 0.26
CA ILE A 107 11.31 11.91 0.65
C ILE A 107 11.13 11.50 2.12
N ARG A 108 11.79 10.43 2.56
CA ARG A 108 11.78 10.02 3.98
C ARG A 108 12.38 11.08 4.90
N LYS A 109 13.42 11.80 4.48
CA LYS A 109 13.94 12.94 5.25
C LYS A 109 12.90 14.05 5.39
N ALA A 110 12.13 14.34 4.33
CA ALA A 110 11.06 15.32 4.36
C ALA A 110 9.90 14.91 5.30
N ILE A 111 9.50 13.63 5.28
CA ILE A 111 8.51 13.06 6.21
C ILE A 111 9.03 13.14 7.66
N LYS A 112 10.29 12.76 7.90
CA LYS A 112 10.91 12.87 9.23
C LYS A 112 10.96 14.31 9.72
N LYS A 113 11.20 15.27 8.83
CA LYS A 113 11.16 16.70 9.16
C LYS A 113 9.76 17.12 9.62
N MET A 114 8.70 16.65 8.98
CA MET A 114 7.31 16.89 9.40
C MET A 114 7.08 16.37 10.82
N SER A 115 7.44 15.11 11.10
CA SER A 115 7.36 14.53 12.44
C SER A 115 8.20 15.27 13.48
N THR A 116 9.37 15.81 13.11
CA THR A 116 10.20 16.62 14.01
C THR A 116 9.50 17.94 14.36
N ILE A 117 8.84 18.59 13.38
CA ILE A 117 8.08 19.83 13.65
C ILE A 117 6.91 19.53 14.60
N ASP A 118 6.22 18.40 14.44
CA ASP A 118 5.13 17.99 15.33
C ASP A 118 5.63 17.76 16.77
N LYS A 119 6.80 17.15 16.94
CA LYS A 119 7.44 16.98 18.24
C LYS A 119 7.82 18.31 18.86
N MET A 120 8.40 19.25 18.11
CA MET A 120 8.73 20.59 18.61
C MET A 120 7.50 21.34 19.12
N ALA A 121 6.34 21.14 18.49
CA ALA A 121 5.07 21.71 18.94
C ALA A 121 4.59 21.10 20.27
N THR A 122 4.89 19.81 20.52
CA THR A 122 4.51 19.10 21.75
C THR A 122 5.47 19.38 22.90
N ASP A 123 6.77 19.50 22.62
CA ASP A 123 7.83 19.67 23.63
C ASP A 123 7.97 21.12 24.16
N GLY A 124 7.10 22.05 23.74
CA GLY A 124 7.17 23.45 24.15
C GLY A 124 8.34 24.25 23.53
N THR A 125 9.20 23.62 22.75
CA THR A 125 10.32 24.29 22.05
C THR A 125 9.79 25.35 21.09
N PHE A 126 8.56 25.18 20.61
CA PHE A 126 7.89 26.11 19.73
C PHE A 126 7.65 27.46 20.41
N ASP A 127 7.48 27.52 21.73
CA ASP A 127 7.15 28.74 22.48
C ASP A 127 8.34 29.71 22.56
N ASN A 128 9.54 29.21 22.46
CA ASN A 128 10.79 30.01 22.49
C ASN A 128 11.13 30.68 21.14
N LEU A 129 10.37 30.37 20.07
CA LEU A 129 10.61 30.93 18.75
C LEU A 129 9.91 32.29 18.53
N SER A 130 10.49 33.13 17.69
CA SER A 130 9.86 34.38 17.28
C SER A 130 8.56 34.13 16.50
N LYS A 131 7.62 35.09 16.52
CA LYS A 131 6.34 34.98 15.79
C LYS A 131 6.52 34.69 14.30
N ARG A 132 7.57 35.25 13.68
CA ARG A 132 7.89 35.06 12.26
C ARG A 132 8.34 33.62 11.99
N GLU A 133 9.20 33.08 12.82
CA GLU A 133 9.69 31.70 12.70
C GLU A 133 8.56 30.69 12.92
N LYS A 134 7.74 30.87 13.96
CA LYS A 134 6.53 30.06 14.19
C LYS A 134 5.67 29.98 12.94
N LEU A 135 5.36 31.12 12.34
CA LEU A 135 4.53 31.18 11.14
C LEU A 135 5.20 30.46 9.94
N GLN A 136 6.51 30.62 9.78
CA GLN A 136 7.26 29.97 8.69
C GLN A 136 7.26 28.44 8.83
N ILE A 137 7.51 27.93 10.03
CA ILE A 137 7.51 26.51 10.35
C ILE A 137 6.12 25.92 10.17
N THR A 138 5.07 26.59 10.65
CA THR A 138 3.68 26.16 10.49
C THR A 138 3.28 26.06 9.02
N ARG A 139 3.64 27.05 8.21
CA ARG A 139 3.39 27.03 6.76
C ARG A 139 4.17 25.88 6.07
N GLN A 140 5.41 25.64 6.51
CA GLN A 140 6.22 24.55 5.98
C GLN A 140 5.61 23.19 6.35
N ARG A 141 5.18 23.00 7.59
CA ARG A 141 4.47 21.80 8.04
C ARG A 141 3.21 21.53 7.22
N ALA A 142 2.34 22.54 7.09
CA ALA A 142 1.11 22.42 6.33
C ALA A 142 1.37 22.04 4.85
N LYS A 143 2.42 22.59 4.24
CA LYS A 143 2.81 22.22 2.87
C LYS A 143 3.33 20.77 2.77
N LEU A 144 4.10 20.31 3.74
CA LEU A 144 4.60 18.93 3.80
C LEU A 144 3.44 17.96 4.04
N GLU A 145 2.55 18.26 4.98
CA GLU A 145 1.38 17.44 5.29
C GLU A 145 0.46 17.30 4.10
N LYS A 146 0.16 18.40 3.39
CA LYS A 146 -0.67 18.36 2.19
C LYS A 146 -0.11 17.44 1.10
N ASN A 147 1.21 17.42 0.90
CA ASN A 147 1.83 16.66 -0.19
C ASN A 147 2.28 15.27 0.20
N LEU A 148 2.65 15.04 1.47
CA LEU A 148 3.29 13.81 1.94
C LEU A 148 2.58 13.17 3.14
N GLY A 149 1.53 13.79 3.68
CA GLY A 149 0.81 13.27 4.85
C GLY A 149 0.26 11.87 4.62
N SER A 150 -0.32 11.63 3.45
CA SER A 150 -0.89 10.34 3.06
C SER A 150 0.13 9.18 2.89
N ILE A 151 1.42 9.51 2.85
CA ILE A 151 2.52 8.53 2.74
C ILE A 151 3.44 8.55 3.97
N ALA A 152 3.03 9.20 5.06
CA ALA A 152 3.84 9.31 6.28
C ALA A 152 4.25 7.93 6.83
N ASP A 153 3.34 6.96 6.77
CA ASP A 153 3.55 5.59 7.25
C ASP A 153 4.30 4.68 6.27
N LEU A 154 4.68 5.20 5.10
CA LEU A 154 5.38 4.42 4.09
C LEU A 154 6.86 4.25 4.47
N VAL A 155 7.19 3.15 5.16
CA VAL A 155 8.56 2.85 5.60
C VAL A 155 9.43 2.30 4.48
N ARG A 156 8.84 1.50 3.58
CA ARG A 156 9.51 0.84 2.45
C ARG A 156 8.89 1.28 1.13
N MET A 157 9.61 1.12 0.04
CA MET A 157 9.08 1.38 -1.29
C MET A 157 7.84 0.53 -1.57
N PRO A 158 6.83 1.07 -2.25
CA PRO A 158 5.65 0.32 -2.65
C PRO A 158 6.04 -0.77 -3.65
N THR A 159 5.30 -1.87 -3.64
CA THR A 159 5.55 -2.99 -4.56
C THR A 159 4.79 -2.83 -5.87
N ALA A 160 3.74 -2.03 -5.87
CA ALA A 160 2.95 -1.72 -7.06
C ALA A 160 2.47 -0.27 -7.00
N LEU A 161 2.23 0.28 -8.18
CA LEU A 161 1.68 1.60 -8.38
C LEU A 161 0.32 1.47 -9.08
N PHE A 162 -0.73 2.10 -8.53
CA PHE A 162 -2.02 2.24 -9.18
C PHE A 162 -2.23 3.70 -9.58
N VAL A 163 -2.40 3.96 -10.88
CA VAL A 163 -2.42 5.31 -11.45
C VAL A 163 -3.77 5.60 -12.11
N VAL A 164 -4.32 6.76 -11.83
CA VAL A 164 -5.48 7.31 -12.56
C VAL A 164 -4.99 8.46 -13.43
N ASP A 165 -5.24 8.38 -14.74
CA ASP A 165 -4.76 9.31 -15.78
C ASP A 165 -3.22 9.21 -15.98
N VAL A 166 -2.82 8.24 -16.77
CA VAL A 166 -1.42 7.95 -17.10
C VAL A 166 -0.72 9.15 -17.77
N LEU A 167 -1.44 9.91 -18.59
CA LEU A 167 -0.86 11.07 -19.28
C LEU A 167 -0.42 12.16 -18.29
N LYS A 168 -1.21 12.38 -17.26
CA LYS A 168 -0.93 13.38 -16.23
C LYS A 168 0.15 12.92 -15.26
N GLU A 169 0.16 11.64 -14.92
CA GLU A 169 1.07 11.04 -13.94
C GLU A 169 2.31 10.40 -14.60
N GLN A 170 2.72 10.86 -15.78
CA GLN A 170 3.87 10.31 -16.52
C GLN A 170 5.15 10.21 -15.69
N ILE A 171 5.40 11.17 -14.80
CA ILE A 171 6.61 11.18 -13.97
C ILE A 171 6.58 9.96 -13.01
N ALA A 172 5.42 9.70 -12.38
CA ALA A 172 5.25 8.56 -11.50
C ALA A 172 5.44 7.23 -12.22
N VAL A 173 4.84 7.10 -13.41
CA VAL A 173 4.96 5.91 -14.27
C VAL A 173 6.41 5.66 -14.68
N ARG A 174 7.13 6.70 -15.16
CA ARG A 174 8.54 6.58 -15.54
C ARG A 174 9.46 6.21 -14.38
N GLU A 175 9.21 6.76 -13.19
CA GLU A 175 9.96 6.41 -11.99
C GLU A 175 9.70 4.95 -11.58
N ALA A 176 8.45 4.49 -11.60
CA ALA A 176 8.09 3.12 -11.30
C ALA A 176 8.74 2.13 -12.27
N LYS A 177 8.63 2.41 -13.58
CA LYS A 177 9.25 1.59 -14.64
C LYS A 177 10.77 1.50 -14.50
N ARG A 178 11.43 2.62 -14.14
CA ARG A 178 12.88 2.64 -13.91
C ARG A 178 13.31 1.73 -12.76
N LEU A 179 12.44 1.54 -11.78
CA LEU A 179 12.70 0.69 -10.59
C LEU A 179 12.13 -0.73 -10.72
N GLY A 180 11.50 -1.06 -11.85
CA GLY A 180 10.87 -2.37 -12.05
C GLY A 180 9.64 -2.59 -11.17
N ILE A 181 8.95 -1.52 -10.76
CA ILE A 181 7.71 -1.59 -9.98
C ILE A 181 6.54 -1.72 -10.96
N PRO A 182 5.72 -2.77 -10.87
CA PRO A 182 4.58 -2.96 -11.75
C PRO A 182 3.56 -1.83 -11.60
N VAL A 183 3.08 -1.33 -12.74
CA VAL A 183 2.16 -0.21 -12.84
C VAL A 183 0.80 -0.70 -13.32
N PHE A 184 -0.21 -0.44 -12.53
CA PHE A 184 -1.62 -0.59 -12.86
C PHE A 184 -2.17 0.79 -13.21
N GLY A 185 -2.91 0.90 -14.30
CA GLY A 185 -3.37 2.23 -14.72
C GLY A 185 -4.74 2.23 -15.40
N ILE A 186 -5.56 3.22 -15.06
CA ILE A 186 -6.72 3.59 -15.87
C ILE A 186 -6.16 4.40 -17.03
N VAL A 187 -6.37 3.89 -18.24
CA VAL A 187 -5.77 4.40 -19.47
C VAL A 187 -6.89 4.81 -20.42
N ASP A 188 -7.02 6.12 -20.67
CA ASP A 188 -7.94 6.64 -21.67
C ASP A 188 -7.29 6.69 -23.06
N THR A 189 -8.05 6.97 -24.08
CA THR A 189 -7.67 6.96 -25.48
C THR A 189 -6.54 7.93 -25.88
N ASN A 190 -6.23 8.91 -25.03
CA ASN A 190 -5.15 9.89 -25.21
C ASN A 190 -3.80 9.44 -24.65
N SER A 191 -3.78 8.33 -23.92
CA SER A 191 -2.60 7.84 -23.18
C SER A 191 -1.87 6.71 -23.90
N ASN A 192 -0.62 6.46 -23.54
CA ASN A 192 0.17 5.35 -24.11
C ASN A 192 0.07 4.10 -23.22
N PRO A 193 -0.59 3.02 -23.66
CA PRO A 193 -0.73 1.79 -22.88
C PRO A 193 0.59 1.01 -22.75
N ALA A 194 1.57 1.22 -23.64
CA ALA A 194 2.84 0.48 -23.63
C ALA A 194 3.74 0.77 -22.40
N GLU A 195 3.43 1.81 -21.65
CA GLU A 195 4.16 2.16 -20.44
C GLU A 195 3.58 1.49 -19.18
N ILE A 196 2.43 0.81 -19.29
CA ILE A 196 1.66 0.24 -18.20
C ILE A 196 1.65 -1.28 -18.28
N ASP A 197 1.91 -1.97 -17.18
CA ASP A 197 1.93 -3.44 -17.14
C ASP A 197 0.50 -4.01 -17.10
N PHE A 198 -0.40 -3.39 -16.33
CA PHE A 198 -1.80 -3.77 -16.23
C PHE A 198 -2.68 -2.61 -16.68
N VAL A 199 -2.99 -2.61 -17.99
CA VAL A 199 -3.80 -1.57 -18.63
C VAL A 199 -5.28 -1.82 -18.37
N ILE A 200 -5.97 -0.82 -17.81
CA ILE A 200 -7.43 -0.81 -17.68
C ILE A 200 -7.96 0.28 -18.61
N PRO A 201 -8.39 -0.07 -19.84
CA PRO A 201 -8.89 0.92 -20.79
C PRO A 201 -10.25 1.43 -20.31
N ALA A 202 -10.33 2.69 -19.90
CA ALA A 202 -11.57 3.31 -19.43
C ALA A 202 -11.45 4.82 -19.36
N ASN A 203 -12.61 5.46 -19.20
CA ASN A 203 -12.73 6.90 -19.02
C ASN A 203 -12.11 7.35 -17.69
N ASP A 204 -11.16 8.26 -17.75
CA ASP A 204 -10.48 8.85 -16.61
C ASP A 204 -10.98 10.25 -16.23
N ASP A 205 -12.00 10.77 -16.92
CA ASP A 205 -12.63 12.07 -16.65
C ASP A 205 -13.91 11.95 -15.81
N ALA A 206 -14.64 10.86 -15.94
CA ALA A 206 -15.89 10.64 -15.23
C ALA A 206 -15.64 10.06 -13.82
N THR A 207 -16.05 10.80 -12.78
CA THR A 207 -15.93 10.34 -11.38
C THR A 207 -16.59 8.99 -11.15
N LYS A 208 -17.76 8.73 -11.77
CA LYS A 208 -18.47 7.45 -11.68
C LYS A 208 -17.66 6.28 -12.26
N SER A 209 -16.99 6.50 -13.40
CA SER A 209 -16.12 5.49 -14.04
C SER A 209 -14.93 5.14 -13.14
N ILE A 210 -14.27 6.15 -12.59
CA ILE A 210 -13.13 6.00 -11.70
C ILE A 210 -13.56 5.27 -10.42
N ASP A 211 -14.66 5.66 -9.80
CA ASP A 211 -15.21 5.06 -8.59
C ASP A 211 -15.56 3.59 -8.79
N PHE A 212 -16.21 3.26 -9.90
CA PHE A 212 -16.56 1.87 -10.22
C PHE A 212 -15.33 0.97 -10.32
N ILE A 213 -14.30 1.40 -11.07
CA ILE A 213 -13.07 0.64 -11.24
C ILE A 213 -12.32 0.53 -9.91
N LEU A 214 -12.22 1.63 -9.14
CA LEU A 214 -11.57 1.63 -7.84
C LEU A 214 -12.25 0.69 -6.85
N LYS A 215 -13.59 0.64 -6.81
CA LYS A 215 -14.33 -0.29 -5.96
C LYS A 215 -13.97 -1.75 -6.27
N ALA A 216 -13.86 -2.10 -7.55
CA ALA A 216 -13.43 -3.44 -7.95
C ALA A 216 -11.99 -3.74 -7.50
N MET A 217 -11.06 -2.80 -7.65
CA MET A 217 -9.67 -2.96 -7.21
C MET A 217 -9.55 -3.03 -5.68
N VAL A 218 -10.26 -2.16 -4.96
CA VAL A 218 -10.29 -2.15 -3.49
C VAL A 218 -10.85 -3.45 -2.92
N ALA A 219 -11.95 -3.97 -3.51
CA ALA A 219 -12.52 -5.25 -3.11
C ALA A 219 -11.50 -6.40 -3.25
N ALA A 220 -10.78 -6.45 -4.36
CA ALA A 220 -9.74 -7.45 -4.58
C ALA A 220 -8.56 -7.33 -3.59
N VAL A 221 -8.14 -6.10 -3.27
CA VAL A 221 -7.11 -5.84 -2.27
C VAL A 221 -7.59 -6.24 -0.87
N GLN A 222 -8.85 -5.95 -0.51
CA GLN A 222 -9.45 -6.35 0.77
C GLN A 222 -9.49 -7.87 0.92
N GLU A 223 -9.92 -8.59 -0.13
CA GLU A 223 -9.88 -10.06 -0.15
C GLU A 223 -8.46 -10.58 0.11
N GLY A 224 -7.44 -10.03 -0.57
CA GLY A 224 -6.05 -10.42 -0.37
C GLY A 224 -5.53 -10.14 1.04
N LEU A 225 -5.90 -9.00 1.64
CA LEU A 225 -5.56 -8.67 3.02
C LEU A 225 -6.27 -9.57 4.05
N GLN A 226 -7.49 -10.00 3.76
CA GLN A 226 -8.22 -10.95 4.61
C GLN A 226 -7.57 -12.33 4.58
N GLU A 227 -7.20 -12.84 3.39
CA GLU A 227 -6.47 -14.10 3.25
C GLU A 227 -5.15 -14.06 4.03
N LEU A 228 -4.38 -12.96 3.94
CA LEU A 228 -3.16 -12.78 4.72
C LEU A 228 -3.40 -12.82 6.24
N LYS A 229 -4.50 -12.24 6.72
CA LYS A 229 -4.83 -12.27 8.15
C LYS A 229 -5.15 -13.69 8.61
N ILE A 230 -5.92 -14.45 7.82
CA ILE A 230 -6.29 -15.85 8.12
C ILE A 230 -5.00 -16.70 8.18
N GLU A 231 -4.13 -16.61 7.16
CA GLU A 231 -2.86 -17.36 7.13
C GLU A 231 -1.96 -17.05 8.33
N LYS A 232 -1.93 -15.80 8.80
CA LYS A 232 -1.16 -15.43 10.00
C LYS A 232 -1.74 -16.04 11.29
N VAL A 233 -3.05 -15.99 11.46
CA VAL A 233 -3.72 -16.59 12.62
C VAL A 233 -3.53 -18.11 12.64
N GLU A 234 -3.62 -18.76 11.50
CA GLU A 234 -3.37 -20.21 11.38
C GLU A 234 -1.91 -20.55 11.69
N ALA A 235 -0.95 -19.74 11.22
CA ALA A 235 0.46 -19.93 11.53
C ALA A 235 0.77 -19.73 13.02
N GLU A 236 0.21 -18.70 13.65
CA GLU A 236 0.36 -18.44 15.09
C GLU A 236 -0.27 -19.56 15.94
N SER A 237 -1.45 -20.07 15.56
CA SER A 237 -2.12 -21.18 16.24
C SER A 237 -1.35 -22.51 16.09
N ALA A 238 -0.63 -22.70 15.00
CA ALA A 238 0.21 -23.87 14.77
C ALA A 238 1.55 -23.85 15.59
N GLU A 239 2.05 -22.66 15.93
CA GLU A 239 3.28 -22.50 16.72
C GLU A 239 3.07 -22.62 18.24
N GLU A 240 1.88 -22.31 18.77
CA GLU A 240 1.60 -22.38 20.22
C GLU A 240 1.75 -23.78 20.86
N PRO A 241 1.41 -24.92 20.23
CA PRO A 241 1.56 -26.23 20.88
C PRO A 241 3.00 -26.61 21.18
N GLN A 242 3.99 -26.16 20.42
CA GLN A 242 5.39 -26.54 20.60
C GLN A 242 6.14 -25.71 21.66
N ALA A 243 5.73 -24.47 21.88
CA ALA A 243 6.35 -23.60 22.89
C ALA A 243 5.97 -24.01 24.31
N HIS A 244 4.75 -24.51 24.53
CA HIS A 244 4.28 -24.98 25.86
C HIS A 244 4.98 -26.28 26.27
N ASP A 245 5.18 -27.23 25.36
CA ASP A 245 5.84 -28.51 25.65
C ASP A 245 7.34 -28.36 25.95
N LYS A 246 8.01 -27.41 25.26
CA LYS A 246 9.42 -27.07 25.56
C LYS A 246 9.59 -26.39 26.92
N ARG A 247 8.64 -25.54 27.36
CA ARG A 247 8.71 -24.91 28.69
C ARG A 247 8.43 -25.90 29.80
N VAL A 248 7.50 -26.83 29.62
CA VAL A 248 7.20 -27.89 30.61
C VAL A 248 8.37 -28.87 30.73
N ARG A 249 9.00 -29.26 29.61
CA ARG A 249 10.20 -30.15 29.64
C ARG A 249 11.43 -29.46 30.25
N GLY A 250 11.61 -28.15 29.99
CA GLY A 250 12.68 -27.36 30.59
C GLY A 250 12.49 -27.19 32.11
N ALA A 251 11.29 -26.92 32.59
CA ALA A 251 10.97 -26.81 34.00
C ALA A 251 11.11 -28.11 34.75
N LYS A 252 10.74 -29.24 34.11
CA LYS A 252 10.92 -30.58 34.70
C LYS A 252 12.39 -31.01 34.84
N LYS A 253 13.23 -30.66 33.84
CA LYS A 253 14.66 -30.91 33.87
C LYS A 253 15.40 -30.10 34.94
N VAL A 254 15.04 -28.84 35.15
CA VAL A 254 15.60 -27.97 36.19
C VAL A 254 15.15 -28.41 37.57
N ARG A 255 13.94 -28.95 37.75
CA ARG A 255 13.45 -29.46 39.03
C ARG A 255 14.17 -30.75 39.44
N ILE A 256 14.39 -31.69 38.52
CA ILE A 256 15.13 -32.94 38.77
C ILE A 256 16.58 -32.62 39.16
N HIS A 257 17.23 -31.67 38.50
CA HIS A 257 18.62 -31.29 38.83
C HIS A 257 18.76 -30.63 40.21
N LYS A 258 17.76 -29.86 40.67
CA LYS A 258 17.75 -29.28 42.02
C LYS A 258 17.51 -30.30 43.11
N GLU A 259 16.68 -31.31 42.89
CA GLU A 259 16.40 -32.38 43.83
C GLU A 259 17.64 -33.28 43.99
N ASP A 260 18.39 -33.56 42.92
CA ASP A 260 19.66 -34.32 42.97
C ASP A 260 20.77 -33.54 43.69
N GLU A 261 20.85 -32.21 43.53
CA GLU A 261 21.82 -31.36 44.22
C GLU A 261 21.56 -31.30 45.74
N VAL A 262 20.30 -31.22 46.14
CA VAL A 262 19.89 -31.23 47.56
C VAL A 262 20.17 -32.59 48.18
N ALA A 263 19.93 -33.69 47.47
CA ALA A 263 20.23 -35.04 47.95
C ALA A 263 21.76 -35.32 48.08
N LEU A 264 22.56 -34.75 47.18
CA LEU A 264 24.01 -34.82 47.22
C LEU A 264 24.58 -34.05 48.38
N ASN A 265 24.10 -32.83 48.63
CA ASN A 265 24.54 -32.01 49.76
C ASN A 265 24.13 -32.59 51.12
N ALA A 266 22.98 -33.26 51.24
CA ALA A 266 22.57 -33.96 52.43
C ALA A 266 23.51 -35.15 52.75
N LYS A 267 23.91 -35.94 51.72
CA LYS A 267 24.87 -37.06 51.89
C LYS A 267 26.29 -36.60 52.28
N VAL A 268 26.69 -35.43 51.82
CA VAL A 268 27.98 -34.82 52.16
C VAL A 268 27.97 -34.32 53.61
N ALA A 269 26.89 -33.73 54.08
CA ALA A 269 26.74 -33.27 55.46
C ALA A 269 26.73 -34.44 56.46
N ASP A 270 26.06 -35.56 56.15
CA ASP A 270 26.03 -36.77 56.97
C ASP A 270 27.41 -37.42 57.08
N LYS A 271 28.22 -37.32 56.01
CA LYS A 271 29.59 -37.85 56.02
C LYS A 271 30.57 -37.02 56.86
N PHE A 272 30.34 -35.68 56.91
CA PHE A 272 31.12 -34.76 57.76
C PHE A 272 30.78 -34.96 59.25
N LEU A 273 29.54 -35.21 59.62
CA LEU A 273 29.14 -35.46 61.01
C LEU A 273 29.69 -36.78 61.59
N LYS A 274 29.82 -37.81 60.76
CA LYS A 274 30.40 -39.10 61.20
C LYS A 274 31.93 -39.10 61.41
N ASN A 275 32.66 -38.14 60.80
CA ASN A 275 34.08 -38.00 60.94
C ASN A 275 34.52 -37.07 62.09
N THR A 276 33.55 -36.48 62.83
CA THR A 276 33.86 -35.64 64.02
C THR A 276 33.57 -36.32 65.36
N GLU A 277 33.14 -37.58 65.34
CA GLU A 277 32.91 -38.40 66.55
C GLU A 277 33.99 -39.55 66.78
N GLU A 278 35.06 -39.58 66.00
CA GLU A 278 36.24 -40.30 66.26
C GLU A 278 37.41 -39.34 66.64
#